data_e112d3a6980b01a4c58854453b761722
#
_entry.id   e112d3a6980b01a4c58854453b761722
#
_cell.length_a   1.000
_cell.length_b   1.000
_cell.length_c   1.000
_cell.angle_alpha   90.00
_cell.angle_beta   90.00
_cell.angle_gamma   90.00
#
_symmetry.space_group_name_H-M   'P 1'
#
loop_
_entity.id
_entity.type
_entity.pdbx_description
1 polymer ?
#
loop_
_entity_poly.entity_id
_entity_poly.type
_entity_poly.pdbx_seq_one_letter_code
_entity_poly.pdbx_strand_id
1 'polypeptide(L)'
;MEWSINHNEMSYWTQSGDVGGKLVMTSPTFVEQKNVGRANETSLEEQVLKEVASKIQFQIDHGYSYEIPGKEKRFEVSLAAKYDDRLEKNKLDFPYICEAKLDGLRCYIKNENGEIKMYSRNHKEYISVPHIKETAFVKEFFKLYPDGILDGELYNHEFKEDFNKIVSLVKKTKPKLEDLEESAKLVQYHCFDSFYPNEPGLTYKERKERLASLIITLPYYFEESVEIVGAYYKLTDEVTFVEVNSEEEVEEMILNFTSDGYEGIMLKKDVSYFFGRSFEMLKYKKFFDKEFKIVDFEEGKGNLKGIAASVICVGENGTLFKAGVTGTQEYAADLLKNREN
;
A
#
# COMPACT_ATOMS: atom_id res chain seq x y z
N MET A 1 19.79 -13.73 1.97
CA MET A 1 19.22 -14.75 1.08
C MET A 1 19.71 -14.52 -0.34
N GLU A 2 19.99 -15.58 -1.08
CA GLU A 2 20.23 -15.55 -2.52
C GLU A 2 19.04 -16.17 -3.25
N TRP A 3 18.80 -15.70 -4.47
CA TRP A 3 17.71 -16.15 -5.32
C TRP A 3 18.18 -16.17 -6.77
N SER A 4 17.81 -17.18 -7.49
CA SER A 4 18.08 -17.29 -8.93
C SER A 4 16.87 -17.85 -9.67
N ILE A 5 16.78 -17.58 -10.97
CA ILE A 5 15.78 -18.13 -11.87
C ILE A 5 16.47 -18.74 -13.07
N ASN A 6 16.02 -19.94 -13.43
CA ASN A 6 16.48 -20.69 -14.58
C ASN A 6 15.29 -20.98 -15.49
N HIS A 7 15.52 -21.09 -16.77
CA HIS A 7 14.47 -21.38 -17.76
C HIS A 7 14.98 -22.25 -18.91
N ASN A 8 14.06 -22.85 -19.60
CA ASN A 8 14.22 -23.44 -20.93
C ASN A 8 13.15 -22.84 -21.87
N GLU A 9 12.97 -23.38 -23.04
CA GLU A 9 12.04 -22.90 -24.06
C GLU A 9 10.56 -22.96 -23.64
N MET A 10 10.20 -23.76 -22.62
CA MET A 10 8.81 -24.04 -22.25
C MET A 10 8.48 -23.78 -20.78
N SER A 11 9.48 -23.61 -19.93
CA SER A 11 9.28 -23.49 -18.48
C SER A 11 10.38 -22.71 -17.80
N TYR A 12 10.12 -22.27 -16.56
CA TYR A 12 11.11 -21.70 -15.67
C TYR A 12 10.98 -22.28 -14.25
N TRP A 13 12.05 -22.19 -13.45
CA TRP A 13 12.07 -22.56 -12.04
C TRP A 13 12.99 -21.63 -11.26
N THR A 14 12.79 -21.54 -9.95
CA THR A 14 13.58 -20.69 -9.08
C THR A 14 14.35 -21.51 -8.04
N GLN A 15 15.46 -20.96 -7.57
CA GLN A 15 16.22 -21.48 -6.45
C GLN A 15 16.39 -20.35 -5.43
N SER A 16 16.25 -20.66 -4.15
CA SER A 16 16.47 -19.69 -3.07
C SER A 16 16.97 -20.33 -1.80
N GLY A 17 17.72 -19.57 -1.01
CA GLY A 17 18.25 -20.00 0.29
C GLY A 17 19.13 -18.92 0.91
N ASP A 18 19.78 -19.24 2.02
CA ASP A 18 20.76 -18.34 2.60
C ASP A 18 22.06 -18.37 1.79
N VAL A 19 22.76 -17.24 1.74
CA VAL A 19 24.04 -17.11 1.04
C VAL A 19 25.03 -18.13 1.60
N GLY A 20 25.52 -19.04 0.72
CA GLY A 20 26.40 -20.14 1.12
C GLY A 20 25.70 -21.30 1.83
N GLY A 21 24.38 -21.30 1.93
CA GLY A 21 23.56 -22.34 2.52
C GLY A 21 22.97 -23.31 1.49
N LYS A 22 22.04 -24.15 1.94
CA LYS A 22 21.31 -25.08 1.07
C LYS A 22 20.26 -24.33 0.26
N LEU A 23 20.33 -24.39 -1.06
CA LEU A 23 19.31 -23.84 -1.95
C LEU A 23 18.14 -24.82 -2.11
N VAL A 24 16.94 -24.29 -2.03
CA VAL A 24 15.68 -25.00 -2.32
C VAL A 24 15.23 -24.61 -3.72
N MET A 25 14.98 -25.60 -4.56
CA MET A 25 14.52 -25.43 -5.94
C MET A 25 13.00 -25.67 -6.02
N THR A 26 12.30 -24.82 -6.74
CA THR A 26 10.88 -25.03 -7.04
C THR A 26 10.70 -26.01 -8.19
N SER A 27 9.52 -26.64 -8.28
CA SER A 27 9.14 -27.37 -9.49
C SER A 27 9.08 -26.43 -10.70
N PRO A 28 9.36 -26.90 -11.92
CA PRO A 28 9.22 -26.11 -13.13
C PRO A 28 7.78 -25.59 -13.31
N THR A 29 7.66 -24.31 -13.63
CA THR A 29 6.40 -23.69 -14.05
C THR A 29 6.37 -23.70 -15.57
N PHE A 30 5.45 -24.44 -16.17
CA PHE A 30 5.27 -24.46 -17.62
C PHE A 30 4.49 -23.23 -18.06
N VAL A 31 4.88 -22.67 -19.20
CA VAL A 31 4.31 -21.44 -19.75
C VAL A 31 3.50 -21.80 -20.99
N GLU A 32 2.40 -21.08 -21.18
CA GLU A 32 1.57 -21.20 -22.38
C GLU A 32 1.72 -19.94 -23.26
N GLN A 33 1.59 -20.14 -24.57
CA GLN A 33 1.57 -19.04 -25.53
C GLN A 33 0.38 -18.12 -25.25
N LYS A 34 0.60 -16.80 -25.31
CA LYS A 34 -0.46 -15.80 -25.03
C LYS A 34 -0.78 -14.97 -26.25
N ASN A 35 -2.03 -14.45 -26.25
CA ASN A 35 -2.54 -13.55 -27.26
C ASN A 35 -2.52 -14.12 -28.70
N VAL A 36 -2.66 -15.43 -28.86
CA VAL A 36 -2.66 -16.12 -30.15
C VAL A 36 -3.65 -15.45 -31.12
N GLY A 37 -3.19 -15.12 -32.32
CA GLY A 37 -3.99 -14.43 -33.35
C GLY A 37 -4.17 -12.93 -33.13
N ARG A 38 -3.44 -12.28 -32.20
CA ARG A 38 -3.49 -10.84 -31.93
C ARG A 38 -2.17 -10.15 -32.29
N ALA A 39 -2.22 -8.82 -32.48
CA ALA A 39 -1.04 -8.02 -32.81
C ALA A 39 0.08 -8.09 -31.74
N ASN A 40 -0.24 -8.49 -30.50
CA ASN A 40 0.68 -8.69 -29.39
C ASN A 40 0.86 -10.17 -29.02
N GLU A 41 0.64 -11.06 -29.98
CA GLU A 41 0.93 -12.49 -29.84
C GLU A 41 2.41 -12.70 -29.48
N THR A 42 2.67 -13.67 -28.61
CA THR A 42 4.02 -14.08 -28.24
C THR A 42 4.23 -15.55 -28.57
N SER A 43 5.40 -15.87 -29.08
CA SER A 43 5.84 -17.28 -29.13
C SER A 43 5.96 -17.84 -27.70
N LEU A 44 6.06 -19.15 -27.57
CA LEU A 44 6.22 -19.79 -26.26
C LEU A 44 7.51 -19.32 -25.58
N GLU A 45 8.61 -19.29 -26.31
CA GLU A 45 9.91 -18.82 -25.81
C GLU A 45 9.87 -17.35 -25.37
N GLU A 46 9.28 -16.46 -26.21
CA GLU A 46 9.11 -15.05 -25.85
C GLU A 46 8.25 -14.88 -24.60
N GLN A 47 7.24 -15.72 -24.43
CA GLN A 47 6.39 -15.68 -23.24
C GLN A 47 7.16 -16.14 -21.99
N VAL A 48 7.97 -17.19 -22.08
CA VAL A 48 8.87 -17.61 -20.99
C VAL A 48 9.79 -16.48 -20.59
N LEU A 49 10.46 -15.84 -21.56
CA LEU A 49 11.37 -14.72 -21.28
C LEU A 49 10.63 -13.53 -20.62
N LYS A 50 9.41 -13.22 -21.06
CA LYS A 50 8.59 -12.17 -20.42
C LYS A 50 8.23 -12.49 -18.97
N GLU A 51 7.88 -13.75 -18.69
CA GLU A 51 7.55 -14.17 -17.33
C GLU A 51 8.79 -14.21 -16.42
N VAL A 52 9.92 -14.68 -16.94
CA VAL A 52 11.21 -14.65 -16.25
C VAL A 52 11.60 -13.19 -15.92
N ALA A 53 11.54 -12.28 -16.90
CA ALA A 53 11.83 -10.87 -16.67
C ALA A 53 10.90 -10.23 -15.61
N SER A 54 9.63 -10.59 -15.64
CA SER A 54 8.66 -10.13 -14.64
C SER A 54 8.98 -10.65 -13.24
N LYS A 55 9.42 -11.91 -13.11
CA LYS A 55 9.84 -12.50 -11.84
C LYS A 55 11.12 -11.84 -11.30
N ILE A 56 12.11 -11.59 -12.18
CA ILE A 56 13.33 -10.87 -11.80
C ILE A 56 12.98 -9.47 -11.30
N GLN A 57 12.15 -8.74 -12.06
CA GLN A 57 11.72 -7.40 -11.65
C GLN A 57 10.99 -7.42 -10.31
N PHE A 58 10.11 -8.42 -10.10
CA PHE A 58 9.45 -8.61 -8.81
C PHE A 58 10.44 -8.77 -7.66
N GLN A 59 11.50 -9.55 -7.83
CA GLN A 59 12.53 -9.73 -6.80
C GLN A 59 13.31 -8.45 -6.55
N ILE A 60 13.69 -7.73 -7.61
CA ILE A 60 14.36 -6.42 -7.50
C ILE A 60 13.48 -5.43 -6.73
N ASP A 61 12.19 -5.37 -7.05
CA ASP A 61 11.21 -4.51 -6.33
C ASP A 61 11.07 -4.91 -4.85
N HIS A 62 11.44 -6.15 -4.48
CA HIS A 62 11.41 -6.66 -3.10
C HIS A 62 12.79 -6.68 -2.41
N GLY A 63 13.75 -5.91 -2.95
CA GLY A 63 15.03 -5.67 -2.30
C GLY A 63 16.18 -6.57 -2.71
N TYR A 64 15.99 -7.47 -3.69
CA TYR A 64 17.09 -8.19 -4.29
C TYR A 64 17.87 -7.29 -5.26
N SER A 65 19.18 -7.54 -5.39
CA SER A 65 20.04 -6.88 -6.37
C SER A 65 20.93 -7.93 -7.04
N TYR A 66 21.45 -7.62 -8.24
CA TYR A 66 22.38 -8.51 -8.94
C TYR A 66 23.74 -8.64 -8.25
N GLU A 67 24.09 -7.67 -7.42
CA GLU A 67 25.31 -7.67 -6.61
C GLU A 67 24.94 -7.87 -5.14
N ILE A 68 25.82 -8.50 -4.38
CA ILE A 68 25.69 -8.53 -2.92
C ILE A 68 25.77 -7.07 -2.46
N PRO A 69 24.70 -6.48 -1.94
CA PRO A 69 24.71 -5.07 -1.56
C PRO A 69 25.84 -4.84 -0.56
N GLY A 70 26.63 -3.83 -0.78
CA GLY A 70 27.39 -3.22 0.30
C GLY A 70 26.43 -2.89 1.45
N LYS A 71 26.92 -2.69 2.66
CA LYS A 71 26.15 -2.56 3.92
C LYS A 71 25.10 -1.44 3.97
N GLU A 72 24.81 -0.74 2.88
CA GLU A 72 23.75 0.26 2.81
C GLU A 72 22.40 -0.44 2.76
N LYS A 73 21.77 -0.55 3.92
CA LYS A 73 20.37 -0.99 4.01
C LYS A 73 19.48 0.07 3.34
N ARG A 74 18.69 -0.35 2.36
CA ARG A 74 17.60 0.49 1.86
C ARG A 74 16.67 0.85 3.01
N PHE A 75 16.11 2.06 2.96
CA PHE A 75 15.07 2.45 3.89
C PHE A 75 13.86 1.55 3.71
N GLU A 76 13.38 0.95 4.78
CA GLU A 76 12.15 0.15 4.81
C GLU A 76 11.11 0.88 5.66
N VAL A 77 9.88 1.02 5.15
CA VAL A 77 8.80 1.62 5.92
C VAL A 77 8.33 0.70 7.05
N SER A 78 7.85 1.30 8.15
CA SER A 78 7.17 0.57 9.21
C SER A 78 5.90 -0.10 8.72
N LEU A 79 5.67 -1.34 9.10
CA LEU A 79 4.53 -2.16 8.68
C LEU A 79 3.76 -2.69 9.88
N ALA A 80 2.44 -2.57 9.82
CA ALA A 80 1.55 -3.05 10.86
C ALA A 80 1.35 -4.57 10.83
N ALA A 81 1.29 -5.18 12.01
CA ALA A 81 0.70 -6.50 12.20
C ALA A 81 -0.84 -6.39 12.28
N LYS A 82 -1.55 -7.50 12.32
CA LYS A 82 -3.00 -7.51 12.52
C LYS A 82 -3.32 -7.39 14.02
N TYR A 83 -4.34 -6.62 14.34
CA TYR A 83 -4.87 -6.50 15.70
C TYR A 83 -5.38 -7.86 16.22
N ASP A 84 -6.15 -8.57 15.38
CA ASP A 84 -6.74 -9.86 15.72
C ASP A 84 -5.69 -10.91 16.14
N ASP A 85 -4.51 -10.92 15.49
CA ASP A 85 -3.41 -11.82 15.83
C ASP A 85 -2.86 -11.61 17.26
N ARG A 86 -3.04 -10.41 17.82
CA ARG A 86 -2.64 -10.07 19.21
C ARG A 86 -3.78 -10.30 20.19
N LEU A 87 -5.00 -9.96 19.79
CA LEU A 87 -6.21 -10.19 20.57
C LEU A 87 -6.39 -11.68 20.87
N GLU A 88 -6.37 -12.55 19.86
CA GLU A 88 -6.50 -14.00 20.01
C GLU A 88 -5.46 -14.63 20.94
N LYS A 89 -4.27 -14.03 21.02
CA LYS A 89 -3.18 -14.49 21.89
C LYS A 89 -3.19 -13.82 23.27
N ASN A 90 -4.18 -12.98 23.57
CA ASN A 90 -4.24 -12.15 24.77
C ASN A 90 -2.91 -11.40 25.04
N LYS A 91 -2.37 -10.75 23.99
CA LYS A 91 -1.06 -10.06 23.98
C LYS A 91 -1.17 -8.58 23.63
N LEU A 92 -2.33 -7.97 23.81
CA LEU A 92 -2.48 -6.52 23.72
C LEU A 92 -1.78 -5.87 24.91
N ASP A 93 -1.08 -4.80 24.64
CA ASP A 93 -0.29 -4.07 25.65
C ASP A 93 -0.63 -2.58 25.52
N PHE A 94 -1.60 -2.13 26.28
CA PHE A 94 -2.07 -0.75 26.28
C PHE A 94 -1.10 0.19 27.04
N PRO A 95 -1.11 1.52 26.79
CA PRO A 95 -1.95 2.25 25.83
C PRO A 95 -1.45 2.16 24.37
N TYR A 96 -2.35 2.45 23.42
CA TYR A 96 -2.02 2.71 22.03
C TYR A 96 -2.50 4.09 21.59
N ILE A 97 -1.78 4.71 20.66
CA ILE A 97 -2.23 5.89 19.94
C ILE A 97 -3.05 5.39 18.77
N CYS A 98 -4.30 5.88 18.66
CA CYS A 98 -5.27 5.46 17.64
C CYS A 98 -5.37 6.51 16.54
N GLU A 99 -5.30 6.08 15.28
CA GLU A 99 -5.42 6.91 14.09
C GLU A 99 -6.34 6.26 13.07
N ALA A 100 -6.91 7.09 12.17
CA ALA A 100 -7.63 6.59 11.01
C ALA A 100 -6.72 5.72 10.14
N LYS A 101 -7.25 4.59 9.68
CA LYS A 101 -6.60 3.81 8.62
C LYS A 101 -7.10 4.30 7.27
N LEU A 102 -6.21 4.94 6.53
CA LEU A 102 -6.48 5.44 5.19
C LEU A 102 -6.42 4.28 4.18
N ASP A 103 -7.32 4.31 3.21
CA ASP A 103 -7.33 3.39 2.06
C ASP A 103 -6.73 4.06 0.83
N GLY A 104 -5.42 4.22 0.84
CA GLY A 104 -4.66 4.93 -0.16
C GLY A 104 -3.45 4.14 -0.68
N LEU A 105 -2.45 4.88 -1.13
CA LEU A 105 -1.19 4.34 -1.62
C LEU A 105 -0.03 4.84 -0.76
N ARG A 106 0.61 3.91 -0.02
CA ARG A 106 1.78 4.26 0.80
C ARG A 106 2.80 5.05 -0.02
N CYS A 107 3.20 6.19 0.51
CA CYS A 107 4.22 7.04 -0.07
C CYS A 107 5.20 7.51 1.00
N TYR A 108 6.48 7.19 0.85
CA TYR A 108 7.51 7.85 1.60
C TYR A 108 8.28 8.83 0.69
N ILE A 109 8.69 9.95 1.27
CA ILE A 109 9.40 11.02 0.57
C ILE A 109 10.78 11.17 1.20
N LYS A 110 11.81 11.26 0.38
CA LYS A 110 13.20 11.52 0.81
C LYS A 110 13.93 12.43 -0.15
N ASN A 111 14.99 13.05 0.33
CA ASN A 111 15.91 13.78 -0.50
C ASN A 111 17.07 12.86 -0.94
N GLU A 112 17.30 12.78 -2.23
CA GLU A 112 18.41 12.05 -2.82
C GLU A 112 19.31 13.02 -3.58
N ASN A 113 20.48 13.34 -3.01
CA ASN A 113 21.46 14.23 -3.64
C ASN A 113 20.92 15.61 -4.04
N GLY A 114 20.00 16.17 -3.24
CA GLY A 114 19.37 17.46 -3.49
C GLY A 114 18.07 17.40 -4.28
N GLU A 115 17.64 16.22 -4.72
CA GLU A 115 16.37 16.00 -5.38
C GLU A 115 15.38 15.31 -4.45
N ILE A 116 14.20 15.92 -4.25
CA ILE A 116 13.10 15.33 -3.47
C ILE A 116 12.39 14.30 -4.35
N LYS A 117 12.35 13.05 -3.86
CA LYS A 117 11.72 11.92 -4.55
C LYS A 117 10.68 11.25 -3.68
N MET A 118 9.66 10.72 -4.32
CA MET A 118 8.52 10.04 -3.71
C MET A 118 8.50 8.58 -4.14
N TYR A 119 8.33 7.69 -3.19
CA TYR A 119 8.41 6.25 -3.43
C TYR A 119 7.23 5.49 -2.82
N SER A 120 6.80 4.47 -3.53
CA SER A 120 5.89 3.47 -2.98
C SER A 120 6.59 2.61 -1.91
N ARG A 121 5.80 1.85 -1.16
CA ARG A 121 6.30 0.84 -0.21
C ARG A 121 7.36 -0.10 -0.82
N ASN A 122 7.27 -0.40 -2.12
CA ASN A 122 8.19 -1.30 -2.83
C ASN A 122 9.24 -0.51 -3.63
N HIS A 123 9.58 0.70 -3.19
CA HIS A 123 10.62 1.56 -3.76
C HIS A 123 10.42 1.95 -5.24
N LYS A 124 9.18 1.87 -5.76
CA LYS A 124 8.85 2.43 -7.07
C LYS A 124 8.58 3.92 -6.94
N GLU A 125 9.26 4.71 -7.74
CA GLU A 125 9.09 6.16 -7.75
C GLU A 125 7.70 6.55 -8.29
N TYR A 126 7.06 7.49 -7.61
CA TYR A 126 5.84 8.16 -8.05
C TYR A 126 6.19 9.46 -8.76
N ILE A 127 5.99 9.48 -10.08
CA ILE A 127 6.27 10.64 -10.94
C ILE A 127 5.01 11.40 -11.37
N SER A 128 3.85 10.85 -11.07
CA SER A 128 2.55 11.38 -11.51
C SER A 128 1.90 12.36 -10.54
N VAL A 129 2.52 12.60 -9.39
CA VAL A 129 2.03 13.51 -8.33
C VAL A 129 3.09 14.55 -7.92
N PRO A 130 3.72 15.26 -8.87
CA PRO A 130 4.85 16.15 -8.58
C PRO A 130 4.46 17.34 -7.70
N HIS A 131 3.19 17.74 -7.67
CA HIS A 131 2.68 18.84 -6.85
C HIS A 131 2.94 18.63 -5.35
N ILE A 132 2.94 17.39 -4.86
CA ILE A 132 3.21 17.08 -3.44
C ILE A 132 4.60 17.54 -3.01
N LYS A 133 5.64 17.24 -3.81
CA LYS A 133 7.01 17.65 -3.47
C LYS A 133 7.26 19.16 -3.61
N GLU A 134 6.37 19.86 -4.30
CA GLU A 134 6.45 21.32 -4.47
C GLU A 134 5.77 22.09 -3.32
N THR A 135 5.06 21.40 -2.42
CA THR A 135 4.39 22.03 -1.27
C THR A 135 5.37 22.68 -0.32
N ALA A 136 4.93 23.74 0.38
CA ALA A 136 5.74 24.46 1.36
C ALA A 136 6.15 23.52 2.51
N PHE A 137 5.24 22.64 2.95
CA PHE A 137 5.49 21.66 3.99
C PHE A 137 6.66 20.73 3.63
N VAL A 138 6.63 20.11 2.47
CA VAL A 138 7.69 19.17 2.03
C VAL A 138 9.02 19.89 1.84
N LYS A 139 9.00 21.06 1.22
CA LYS A 139 10.21 21.87 1.03
C LYS A 139 10.84 22.32 2.35
N GLU A 140 10.07 22.82 3.29
CA GLU A 140 10.57 23.26 4.59
C GLU A 140 11.06 22.09 5.43
N PHE A 141 10.37 20.94 5.37
CA PHE A 141 10.84 19.71 6.02
C PHE A 141 12.26 19.34 5.56
N PHE A 142 12.51 19.26 4.25
CA PHE A 142 13.83 18.88 3.73
C PHE A 142 14.88 19.98 3.83
N LYS A 143 14.49 21.22 3.99
CA LYS A 143 15.40 22.32 4.34
C LYS A 143 15.93 22.19 5.77
N LEU A 144 15.06 21.81 6.72
CA LEU A 144 15.41 21.61 8.12
C LEU A 144 16.05 20.24 8.38
N TYR A 145 15.58 19.21 7.70
CA TYR A 145 15.98 17.82 7.86
C TYR A 145 16.37 17.19 6.51
N PRO A 146 17.55 17.56 5.95
CA PRO A 146 17.94 17.10 4.61
C PRO A 146 17.98 15.58 4.44
N ASP A 147 18.35 14.85 5.50
CA ASP A 147 18.42 13.38 5.53
C ASP A 147 17.12 12.73 6.08
N GLY A 148 16.16 13.56 6.47
CA GLY A 148 14.87 13.11 6.99
C GLY A 148 14.04 12.36 5.97
N ILE A 149 13.07 11.60 6.42
CA ILE A 149 12.12 10.89 5.58
C ILE A 149 10.71 11.19 6.08
N LEU A 150 9.83 11.59 5.20
CA LEU A 150 8.40 11.68 5.45
C LEU A 150 7.74 10.35 5.05
N ASP A 151 6.82 9.88 5.87
CA ASP A 151 6.11 8.62 5.67
C ASP A 151 4.60 8.86 5.75
N GLY A 152 3.88 8.51 4.69
CA GLY A 152 2.48 8.88 4.55
C GLY A 152 1.72 8.04 3.53
N GLU A 153 0.55 8.51 3.18
CA GLU A 153 -0.37 7.91 2.23
C GLU A 153 -0.79 8.94 1.18
N LEU A 154 -0.80 8.56 -0.09
CA LEU A 154 -1.47 9.30 -1.15
C LEU A 154 -2.94 8.93 -1.13
N TYR A 155 -3.78 9.88 -0.76
CA TYR A 155 -5.18 9.65 -0.43
C TYR A 155 -6.01 10.91 -0.69
N ASN A 156 -7.31 10.79 -0.73
CA ASN A 156 -8.26 11.89 -0.59
C ASN A 156 -9.59 11.33 -0.06
N HIS A 157 -10.04 11.84 1.07
CA HIS A 157 -11.23 11.33 1.74
C HIS A 157 -12.52 11.53 0.95
N GLU A 158 -12.59 12.52 0.08
CA GLU A 158 -13.73 12.72 -0.82
C GLU A 158 -13.92 11.59 -1.83
N PHE A 159 -12.83 10.82 -2.12
CA PHE A 159 -12.83 9.68 -3.02
C PHE A 159 -12.76 8.33 -2.28
N LYS A 160 -13.12 8.28 -1.01
CA LYS A 160 -13.11 7.05 -0.18
C LYS A 160 -13.88 5.89 -0.80
N GLU A 161 -14.96 6.17 -1.54
CA GLU A 161 -15.77 5.17 -2.25
C GLU A 161 -15.20 4.81 -3.64
N ASP A 162 -14.20 5.55 -4.14
CA ASP A 162 -13.56 5.29 -5.44
C ASP A 162 -12.03 5.29 -5.34
N PHE A 163 -11.50 4.35 -4.54
CA PHE A 163 -10.07 4.11 -4.42
C PHE A 163 -9.36 3.97 -5.78
N ASN A 164 -10.03 3.35 -6.78
CA ASN A 164 -9.46 3.14 -8.10
C ASN A 164 -9.14 4.46 -8.83
N LYS A 165 -9.86 5.53 -8.55
CA LYS A 165 -9.58 6.86 -9.10
C LYS A 165 -8.19 7.34 -8.67
N ILE A 166 -7.90 7.31 -7.38
CA ILE A 166 -6.59 7.70 -6.83
C ILE A 166 -5.48 6.78 -7.36
N VAL A 167 -5.70 5.45 -7.35
CA VAL A 167 -4.75 4.47 -7.90
C VAL A 167 -4.41 4.76 -9.35
N SER A 168 -5.41 5.07 -10.18
CA SER A 168 -5.23 5.34 -11.60
C SER A 168 -4.39 6.58 -11.90
N LEU A 169 -4.48 7.60 -11.04
CA LEU A 169 -3.68 8.82 -11.14
C LEU A 169 -2.24 8.59 -10.67
N VAL A 170 -2.09 7.96 -9.50
CA VAL A 170 -0.78 7.80 -8.83
C VAL A 170 0.13 6.80 -9.54
N LYS A 171 -0.41 5.71 -10.09
CA LYS A 171 0.41 4.63 -10.70
C LYS A 171 0.77 4.85 -12.17
N LYS A 172 0.51 6.04 -12.73
CA LYS A 172 0.89 6.33 -14.12
C LYS A 172 2.41 6.44 -14.27
N THR A 173 2.97 5.61 -15.14
CA THR A 173 4.42 5.59 -15.45
C THR A 173 4.81 6.54 -16.59
N LYS A 174 3.85 7.04 -17.33
CA LYS A 174 4.01 8.02 -18.42
C LYS A 174 2.85 9.01 -18.35
N PRO A 175 2.78 9.85 -17.29
CA PRO A 175 1.69 10.80 -17.15
C PRO A 175 1.76 11.88 -18.23
N LYS A 176 0.62 12.25 -18.78
CA LYS A 176 0.46 13.42 -19.63
C LYS A 176 0.20 14.66 -18.78
N LEU A 177 0.23 15.85 -19.38
CA LEU A 177 -0.04 17.11 -18.67
C LEU A 177 -1.43 17.08 -17.99
N GLU A 178 -2.44 16.61 -18.69
CA GLU A 178 -3.81 16.48 -18.16
C GLU A 178 -3.86 15.56 -16.90
N ASP A 179 -3.07 14.48 -16.89
CA ASP A 179 -2.98 13.56 -15.76
C ASP A 179 -2.31 14.22 -14.54
N LEU A 180 -1.30 15.06 -14.77
CA LEU A 180 -0.62 15.83 -13.72
C LEU A 180 -1.54 16.91 -13.14
N GLU A 181 -2.29 17.61 -13.99
CA GLU A 181 -3.27 18.62 -13.57
C GLU A 181 -4.42 17.98 -12.77
N GLU A 182 -4.90 16.80 -13.19
CA GLU A 182 -5.93 16.07 -12.47
C GLU A 182 -5.40 15.55 -11.13
N SER A 183 -4.19 14.97 -11.09
CA SER A 183 -3.60 14.49 -9.86
C SER A 183 -3.35 15.63 -8.85
N ALA A 184 -2.98 16.83 -9.33
CA ALA A 184 -2.79 18.00 -8.48
C ALA A 184 -4.08 18.49 -7.80
N LYS A 185 -5.23 18.22 -8.40
CA LYS A 185 -6.55 18.57 -7.82
C LYS A 185 -7.09 17.50 -6.88
N LEU A 186 -6.76 16.24 -7.12
CA LEU A 186 -7.46 15.13 -6.48
C LEU A 186 -6.60 14.33 -5.51
N VAL A 187 -5.28 14.33 -5.64
CA VAL A 187 -4.40 13.53 -4.78
C VAL A 187 -3.77 14.40 -3.71
N GLN A 188 -3.99 14.01 -2.47
CA GLN A 188 -3.39 14.64 -1.29
C GLN A 188 -2.33 13.72 -0.68
N TYR A 189 -1.40 14.30 0.07
CA TYR A 189 -0.42 13.56 0.86
C TYR A 189 -0.76 13.63 2.34
N HIS A 190 -1.16 12.51 2.91
CA HIS A 190 -1.48 12.38 4.33
C HIS A 190 -0.26 11.83 5.07
N CYS A 191 0.51 12.72 5.70
CA CYS A 191 1.71 12.38 6.44
C CYS A 191 1.35 11.85 7.81
N PHE A 192 1.69 10.62 8.11
CA PHE A 192 1.39 10.00 9.42
C PHE A 192 2.64 9.68 10.25
N ASP A 193 3.85 9.79 9.71
CA ASP A 193 5.09 9.63 10.46
C ASP A 193 6.27 10.31 9.74
N SER A 194 7.42 10.35 10.42
CA SER A 194 8.68 10.78 9.86
C SER A 194 9.83 10.00 10.49
N PHE A 195 10.95 9.90 9.79
CA PHE A 195 12.16 9.29 10.31
C PHE A 195 13.33 10.25 10.19
N TYR A 196 14.14 10.33 11.24
CA TYR A 196 15.31 11.20 11.35
C TYR A 196 16.56 10.34 11.56
N PRO A 197 17.37 10.07 10.51
CA PRO A 197 18.54 9.19 10.61
C PRO A 197 19.55 9.61 11.68
N ASN A 198 19.67 10.92 11.93
CA ASN A 198 20.57 11.48 12.92
C ASN A 198 20.02 11.41 14.37
N GLU A 199 18.73 11.12 14.53
CA GLU A 199 18.04 11.00 15.81
C GLU A 199 17.10 9.78 15.79
N PRO A 200 17.61 8.56 15.56
CA PRO A 200 16.79 7.38 15.32
C PRO A 200 15.99 6.92 16.55
N GLY A 201 16.31 7.46 17.74
CA GLY A 201 15.63 7.12 18.99
C GLY A 201 14.37 7.93 19.28
N LEU A 202 14.01 8.92 18.47
CA LEU A 202 12.80 9.70 18.68
C LEU A 202 11.56 8.81 18.73
N THR A 203 10.73 9.00 19.75
CA THR A 203 9.44 8.30 19.90
C THR A 203 8.43 8.77 18.86
N TYR A 204 7.33 8.03 18.71
CA TYR A 204 6.29 8.39 17.77
C TYR A 204 5.69 9.78 18.06
N LYS A 205 5.43 10.09 19.33
CA LYS A 205 4.91 11.41 19.73
C LYS A 205 5.89 12.53 19.40
N GLU A 206 7.18 12.36 19.75
CA GLU A 206 8.20 13.36 19.44
C GLU A 206 8.34 13.64 17.94
N ARG A 207 8.23 12.61 17.10
CA ARG A 207 8.25 12.78 15.64
C ARG A 207 7.02 13.54 15.14
N LYS A 208 5.85 13.24 15.71
CA LYS A 208 4.59 13.93 15.39
C LYS A 208 4.62 15.39 15.82
N GLU A 209 5.13 15.68 17.01
CA GLU A 209 5.28 17.05 17.51
C GLU A 209 6.19 17.89 16.60
N ARG A 210 7.26 17.30 16.07
CA ARG A 210 8.11 17.97 15.06
C ARG A 210 7.37 18.29 13.78
N LEU A 211 6.60 17.34 13.25
CA LEU A 211 5.77 17.58 12.05
C LEU A 211 4.74 18.67 12.30
N ALA A 212 4.13 18.63 13.48
CA ALA A 212 3.16 19.62 13.90
C ALA A 212 3.73 21.02 14.01
N SER A 213 4.88 21.16 14.70
CA SER A 213 5.58 22.43 14.84
C SER A 213 5.95 23.03 13.50
N LEU A 214 6.28 22.19 12.51
CA LEU A 214 6.59 22.64 11.16
C LEU A 214 5.38 23.30 10.51
N ILE A 215 4.20 22.69 10.59
CA ILE A 215 2.97 23.27 10.01
C ILE A 215 2.59 24.59 10.66
N ILE A 216 2.71 24.69 11.99
CA ILE A 216 2.38 25.92 12.74
C ILE A 216 3.27 27.09 12.30
N THR A 217 4.52 26.82 11.90
CA THR A 217 5.47 27.85 11.46
C THR A 217 5.31 28.26 10.00
N LEU A 218 4.58 27.49 9.19
CA LEU A 218 4.31 27.85 7.81
C LEU A 218 3.31 29.01 7.73
N PRO A 219 3.53 30.00 6.85
CA PRO A 219 2.58 31.09 6.70
C PRO A 219 1.21 30.55 6.23
N TYR A 220 0.17 31.07 6.76
CA TYR A 220 -1.27 30.85 6.75
C TYR A 220 -1.96 30.26 5.49
N TYR A 221 -1.29 29.62 4.60
CA TYR A 221 -1.86 28.91 3.48
C TYR A 221 -1.81 27.40 3.77
N PHE A 222 -2.91 26.89 4.32
CA PHE A 222 -3.21 25.46 4.22
C PHE A 222 -3.10 25.08 2.75
N GLU A 223 -2.02 24.42 2.39
CA GLU A 223 -1.95 23.78 1.10
C GLU A 223 -2.89 22.57 1.16
N GLU A 224 -3.99 22.64 0.41
CA GLU A 224 -5.02 21.59 0.34
C GLU A 224 -4.45 20.19 0.00
N SER A 225 -3.17 20.13 -0.36
CA SER A 225 -2.48 18.92 -0.83
C SER A 225 -1.77 18.13 0.27
N VAL A 226 -1.68 18.62 1.52
CA VAL A 226 -0.96 17.91 2.61
C VAL A 226 -1.75 17.97 3.92
N GLU A 227 -1.89 16.83 4.56
CA GLU A 227 -2.48 16.66 5.89
C GLU A 227 -1.55 15.86 6.81
N ILE A 228 -1.54 16.18 8.13
CA ILE A 228 -0.89 15.33 9.13
C ILE A 228 -1.94 14.53 9.89
N VAL A 229 -1.90 13.22 9.71
CA VAL A 229 -2.83 12.27 10.30
C VAL A 229 -2.58 12.09 11.79
N GLY A 230 -3.65 12.07 12.59
CA GLY A 230 -3.60 11.69 14.01
C GLY A 230 -3.00 12.72 14.96
N ALA A 231 -2.70 13.92 14.47
CA ALA A 231 -2.30 15.02 15.32
C ALA A 231 -3.36 16.13 15.25
N TYR A 232 -4.04 16.39 16.35
CA TYR A 232 -5.03 17.44 16.45
C TYR A 232 -4.34 18.69 17.01
N TYR A 233 -4.37 19.79 16.23
CA TYR A 233 -3.82 21.07 16.65
C TYR A 233 -4.90 21.91 17.33
N LYS A 234 -4.63 22.33 18.55
CA LYS A 234 -5.37 23.45 19.15
C LYS A 234 -4.60 24.75 18.88
N LEU A 235 -5.32 25.86 18.86
CA LEU A 235 -4.75 27.23 18.79
C LEU A 235 -3.72 27.54 19.90
N THR A 236 -3.45 26.59 20.79
CA THR A 236 -2.56 26.67 21.97
C THR A 236 -1.21 25.97 21.77
N ASP A 237 -0.81 25.64 20.53
CA ASP A 237 0.45 24.94 20.20
C ASP A 237 0.59 23.53 20.81
N GLU A 238 -0.49 22.95 21.36
CA GLU A 238 -0.47 21.62 21.96
C GLU A 238 -0.96 20.56 20.97
N VAL A 239 -0.11 19.58 20.68
CA VAL A 239 -0.45 18.38 19.90
C VAL A 239 -1.18 17.41 20.81
N THR A 240 -2.42 17.07 20.45
CA THR A 240 -3.19 16.05 21.18
C THR A 240 -3.26 14.76 20.37
N PHE A 241 -3.14 13.63 21.06
CA PHE A 241 -3.27 12.28 20.49
C PHE A 241 -4.53 11.61 21.02
N VAL A 242 -5.17 10.80 20.21
CA VAL A 242 -6.24 9.90 20.67
C VAL A 242 -5.56 8.65 21.21
N GLU A 243 -5.57 8.48 22.53
CA GLU A 243 -5.07 7.27 23.18
C GLU A 243 -6.22 6.33 23.53
N VAL A 244 -5.98 5.04 23.40
CA VAL A 244 -6.89 3.96 23.81
C VAL A 244 -6.19 3.07 24.83
N ASN A 245 -6.91 2.75 25.91
CA ASN A 245 -6.38 2.06 27.09
C ASN A 245 -7.03 0.70 27.33
N SER A 246 -8.03 0.35 26.52
CA SER A 246 -8.74 -0.92 26.65
C SER A 246 -9.26 -1.42 25.29
N GLU A 247 -9.68 -2.67 25.24
CA GLU A 247 -10.31 -3.27 24.05
C GLU A 247 -11.66 -2.60 23.74
N GLU A 248 -12.41 -2.19 24.77
CA GLU A 248 -13.68 -1.50 24.62
C GLU A 248 -13.50 -0.14 23.92
N GLU A 249 -12.46 0.61 24.30
CA GLU A 249 -12.12 1.88 23.64
C GLU A 249 -11.67 1.66 22.18
N VAL A 250 -10.94 0.59 21.89
CA VAL A 250 -10.59 0.21 20.53
C VAL A 250 -11.85 -0.09 19.70
N GLU A 251 -12.81 -0.83 20.26
CA GLU A 251 -14.07 -1.14 19.60
C GLU A 251 -14.93 0.11 19.36
N GLU A 252 -14.94 1.07 20.27
CA GLU A 252 -15.58 2.36 20.06
C GLU A 252 -14.91 3.15 18.93
N MET A 253 -13.58 3.25 18.96
CA MET A 253 -12.83 4.00 17.95
C MET A 253 -12.98 3.42 16.55
N ILE A 254 -12.99 2.08 16.37
CA ILE A 254 -13.19 1.52 15.04
C ILE A 254 -14.58 1.78 14.50
N LEU A 255 -15.61 1.80 15.36
CA LEU A 255 -16.96 2.16 14.95
C LEU A 255 -17.04 3.63 14.50
N ASN A 256 -16.42 4.53 15.26
CA ASN A 256 -16.39 5.94 14.93
C ASN A 256 -15.70 6.19 13.58
N PHE A 257 -14.46 5.69 13.40
CA PHE A 257 -13.72 5.90 12.15
C PHE A 257 -14.38 5.21 10.94
N THR A 258 -14.97 4.03 11.12
CA THR A 258 -15.68 3.39 10.00
C THR A 258 -16.99 4.08 9.66
N SER A 259 -17.69 4.69 10.64
CA SER A 259 -18.87 5.51 10.35
C SER A 259 -18.55 6.77 9.55
N ASP A 260 -17.33 7.32 9.74
CA ASP A 260 -16.82 8.45 8.97
C ASP A 260 -16.29 8.03 7.58
N GLY A 261 -16.28 6.70 7.30
CA GLY A 261 -15.89 6.12 6.01
C GLY A 261 -14.41 5.78 5.86
N TYR A 262 -13.66 5.71 6.96
CA TYR A 262 -12.31 5.18 6.93
C TYR A 262 -12.31 3.65 6.88
N GLU A 263 -11.22 3.06 6.38
CA GLU A 263 -11.07 1.61 6.23
C GLU A 263 -11.04 0.86 7.57
N GLY A 264 -10.69 1.55 8.64
CA GLY A 264 -10.51 1.04 9.98
C GLY A 264 -9.60 1.95 10.80
N ILE A 265 -8.83 1.37 11.70
CA ILE A 265 -7.89 2.09 12.56
C ILE A 265 -6.48 1.51 12.54
N MET A 266 -5.53 2.38 12.88
CA MET A 266 -4.14 2.04 13.18
C MET A 266 -3.91 2.30 14.67
N LEU A 267 -3.31 1.33 15.34
CA LEU A 267 -2.93 1.41 16.75
C LEU A 267 -1.41 1.40 16.83
N LYS A 268 -0.81 2.40 17.44
CA LYS A 268 0.64 2.61 17.45
C LYS A 268 1.14 2.77 18.88
N LYS A 269 2.29 2.18 19.16
CA LYS A 269 3.05 2.43 20.40
C LYS A 269 3.87 3.71 20.26
N ASP A 270 4.10 4.37 21.40
CA ASP A 270 5.00 5.52 21.47
C ASP A 270 6.47 5.04 21.56
N VAL A 271 6.97 4.55 20.43
CA VAL A 271 8.33 4.00 20.30
C VAL A 271 9.09 4.64 19.13
N SER A 272 10.39 4.38 19.06
CA SER A 272 11.22 4.80 17.93
C SER A 272 10.71 4.21 16.61
N TYR A 273 11.03 4.87 15.48
CA TYR A 273 10.69 4.36 14.14
C TYR A 273 11.35 2.98 13.93
N PHE A 274 10.60 2.01 13.47
CA PHE A 274 11.07 0.66 13.21
C PHE A 274 10.94 0.29 11.73
N PHE A 275 11.78 -0.62 11.28
CA PHE A 275 11.82 -1.05 9.88
C PHE A 275 11.12 -2.41 9.73
N GLY A 276 10.26 -2.49 8.70
CA GLY A 276 9.51 -3.71 8.42
C GLY A 276 8.33 -3.91 9.38
N ARG A 277 7.90 -5.17 9.54
CA ARG A 277 6.70 -5.52 10.32
C ARG A 277 6.99 -5.68 11.81
N SER A 278 6.21 -5.00 12.63
CA SER A 278 6.28 -5.09 14.10
C SER A 278 4.89 -5.12 14.72
N PHE A 279 4.81 -5.63 15.95
CA PHE A 279 3.62 -5.52 16.80
C PHE A 279 3.52 -4.17 17.53
N GLU A 280 4.52 -3.31 17.40
CA GLU A 280 4.46 -1.90 17.87
C GLU A 280 3.45 -1.06 17.09
N MET A 281 2.99 -1.57 15.95
CA MET A 281 1.92 -1.00 15.15
C MET A 281 0.96 -2.10 14.71
N LEU A 282 -0.33 -1.91 15.01
CA LEU A 282 -1.39 -2.84 14.65
C LEU A 282 -2.36 -2.15 13.71
N LYS A 283 -2.93 -2.91 12.79
CA LYS A 283 -4.05 -2.51 11.95
C LYS A 283 -5.28 -3.30 12.33
N TYR A 284 -6.40 -2.61 12.49
CA TYR A 284 -7.68 -3.22 12.73
C TYR A 284 -8.69 -2.76 11.67
N LYS A 285 -9.33 -3.73 11.03
CA LYS A 285 -10.39 -3.54 10.05
C LYS A 285 -11.53 -4.46 10.42
N LYS A 286 -12.75 -3.95 10.44
CA LYS A 286 -13.93 -4.81 10.53
C LYS A 286 -14.32 -5.28 9.15
N PHE A 287 -14.36 -6.59 8.97
CA PHE A 287 -14.97 -7.21 7.81
C PHE A 287 -16.39 -7.57 8.17
N PHE A 288 -17.31 -7.24 7.27
CA PHE A 288 -18.70 -7.67 7.38
C PHE A 288 -18.93 -8.71 6.29
N ASP A 289 -19.18 -9.95 6.72
CA ASP A 289 -19.64 -10.98 5.81
C ASP A 289 -21.16 -10.86 5.68
N LYS A 290 -21.63 -10.84 4.44
CA LYS A 290 -23.04 -10.77 4.13
C LYS A 290 -23.35 -11.65 2.93
N GLU A 291 -24.43 -12.41 3.04
CA GLU A 291 -24.93 -13.23 1.94
C GLU A 291 -25.81 -12.40 1.01
N PHE A 292 -25.55 -12.50 -0.28
CA PHE A 292 -26.34 -11.86 -1.32
C PHE A 292 -26.79 -12.87 -2.36
N LYS A 293 -28.00 -12.69 -2.88
CA LYS A 293 -28.49 -13.52 -3.97
C LYS A 293 -27.71 -13.20 -5.25
N ILE A 294 -27.05 -14.21 -5.82
CA ILE A 294 -26.45 -14.13 -7.15
C ILE A 294 -27.56 -14.24 -8.18
N VAL A 295 -27.57 -13.34 -9.15
CA VAL A 295 -28.54 -13.31 -10.25
C VAL A 295 -27.91 -13.54 -11.60
N ASP A 296 -26.59 -13.34 -11.73
CA ASP A 296 -25.87 -13.59 -12.97
C ASP A 296 -24.36 -13.70 -12.73
N PHE A 297 -23.63 -14.12 -13.76
CA PHE A 297 -22.19 -14.24 -13.80
C PHE A 297 -21.65 -13.44 -14.97
N GLU A 298 -20.53 -12.76 -14.76
CA GLU A 298 -19.82 -12.08 -15.82
C GLU A 298 -18.56 -12.86 -16.21
N GLU A 299 -18.49 -13.25 -17.48
CA GLU A 299 -17.32 -13.92 -18.02
C GLU A 299 -16.11 -12.96 -18.08
N GLY A 300 -14.95 -13.46 -17.71
CA GLY A 300 -13.71 -12.71 -17.80
C GLY A 300 -13.28 -12.42 -19.25
N LYS A 301 -12.44 -11.40 -19.41
CA LYS A 301 -11.88 -11.01 -20.71
C LYS A 301 -10.40 -11.41 -20.80
N GLY A 302 -9.92 -11.62 -22.02
CA GLY A 302 -8.51 -11.96 -22.24
C GLY A 302 -8.14 -13.31 -21.65
N ASN A 303 -7.19 -13.34 -20.71
CA ASN A 303 -6.70 -14.56 -20.07
C ASN A 303 -7.73 -15.22 -19.13
N LEU A 304 -8.80 -14.50 -18.79
CA LEU A 304 -9.90 -15.00 -17.94
C LEU A 304 -11.13 -15.40 -18.77
N LYS A 305 -11.00 -15.53 -20.10
CA LYS A 305 -12.08 -16.02 -20.95
C LYS A 305 -12.39 -17.50 -20.61
N GLY A 306 -13.68 -17.83 -20.52
CA GLY A 306 -14.14 -19.16 -20.15
C GLY A 306 -14.31 -19.39 -18.66
N ILE A 307 -14.08 -18.37 -17.82
CA ILE A 307 -14.31 -18.43 -16.38
C ILE A 307 -15.14 -17.25 -15.90
N ALA A 308 -15.88 -17.42 -14.80
CA ALA A 308 -16.59 -16.33 -14.15
C ALA A 308 -15.56 -15.41 -13.45
N ALA A 309 -15.40 -14.17 -13.94
CA ALA A 309 -14.55 -13.17 -13.31
C ALA A 309 -15.27 -12.46 -12.15
N SER A 310 -16.57 -12.28 -12.27
CA SER A 310 -17.42 -11.71 -11.21
C SER A 310 -18.81 -12.32 -11.22
N VAL A 311 -19.47 -12.21 -10.08
CA VAL A 311 -20.89 -12.49 -9.91
C VAL A 311 -21.66 -11.18 -9.85
N ILE A 312 -22.89 -11.16 -10.36
CA ILE A 312 -23.83 -10.06 -10.21
C ILE A 312 -24.78 -10.42 -9.07
N CYS A 313 -24.78 -9.59 -8.03
CA CYS A 313 -25.57 -9.78 -6.83
C CYS A 313 -26.68 -8.72 -6.72
N VAL A 314 -27.75 -9.05 -6.00
CA VAL A 314 -28.82 -8.12 -5.63
C VAL A 314 -28.62 -7.67 -4.19
N GLY A 315 -28.49 -6.35 -3.97
CA GLY A 315 -28.50 -5.73 -2.65
C GLY A 315 -29.91 -5.70 -2.04
N GLU A 316 -30.00 -5.37 -0.75
CA GLU A 316 -31.26 -5.32 0.00
C GLU A 316 -32.28 -4.33 -0.58
N ASN A 317 -31.80 -3.26 -1.17
CA ASN A 317 -32.61 -2.23 -1.84
C ASN A 317 -32.94 -2.58 -3.30
N GLY A 318 -32.61 -3.79 -3.77
CA GLY A 318 -32.77 -4.23 -5.16
C GLY A 318 -31.70 -3.73 -6.13
N THR A 319 -30.68 -2.99 -5.66
CA THR A 319 -29.59 -2.52 -6.50
C THR A 319 -28.67 -3.69 -6.90
N LEU A 320 -28.31 -3.75 -8.17
CA LEU A 320 -27.35 -4.74 -8.67
C LEU A 320 -25.91 -4.24 -8.44
N PHE A 321 -25.06 -5.12 -7.95
CA PHE A 321 -23.63 -4.86 -7.82
C PHE A 321 -22.81 -6.08 -8.22
N LYS A 322 -21.51 -5.88 -8.50
CA LYS A 322 -20.60 -6.95 -8.88
C LYS A 322 -19.65 -7.28 -7.74
N ALA A 323 -19.45 -8.57 -7.49
CA ALA A 323 -18.42 -9.10 -6.60
C ALA A 323 -17.46 -10.00 -7.38
N GLY A 324 -16.17 -9.88 -7.10
CA GLY A 324 -15.16 -10.74 -7.74
C GLY A 324 -15.26 -12.19 -7.25
N VAL A 325 -15.07 -13.14 -8.17
CA VAL A 325 -15.00 -14.56 -7.80
C VAL A 325 -13.62 -14.86 -7.23
N THR A 326 -13.58 -15.42 -6.02
CA THR A 326 -12.37 -15.92 -5.37
C THR A 326 -12.36 -17.45 -5.38
N GLY A 327 -11.21 -18.06 -5.69
CA GLY A 327 -11.07 -19.51 -5.76
C GLY A 327 -10.17 -19.95 -6.91
N THR A 328 -10.21 -21.24 -7.22
CA THR A 328 -9.43 -21.79 -8.34
C THR A 328 -10.07 -21.45 -9.69
N GLN A 329 -9.28 -21.48 -10.75
CA GLN A 329 -9.81 -21.26 -12.10
C GLN A 329 -10.84 -22.35 -12.50
N GLU A 330 -10.66 -23.57 -12.00
CA GLU A 330 -11.62 -24.67 -12.21
C GLU A 330 -12.97 -24.35 -11.56
N TYR A 331 -12.96 -23.87 -10.32
CA TYR A 331 -14.18 -23.44 -9.63
C TYR A 331 -14.88 -22.29 -10.37
N ALA A 332 -14.13 -21.30 -10.82
CA ALA A 332 -14.68 -20.17 -11.58
C ALA A 332 -15.23 -20.59 -12.96
N ALA A 333 -14.62 -21.59 -13.60
CA ALA A 333 -15.14 -22.18 -14.84
C ALA A 333 -16.43 -22.97 -14.61
N ASP A 334 -16.49 -23.73 -13.52
CA ASP A 334 -17.70 -24.48 -13.14
C ASP A 334 -18.88 -23.54 -12.81
N LEU A 335 -18.63 -22.43 -12.14
CA LEU A 335 -19.66 -21.40 -11.90
C LEU A 335 -20.24 -20.88 -13.21
N LEU A 336 -19.40 -20.60 -14.20
CA LEU A 336 -19.87 -20.11 -15.51
C LEU A 336 -20.67 -21.16 -16.29
N LYS A 337 -20.25 -22.44 -16.23
CA LYS A 337 -20.96 -23.56 -16.88
C LYS A 337 -22.34 -23.82 -16.26
N ASN A 338 -22.44 -23.66 -14.95
CA ASN A 338 -23.67 -23.95 -14.20
C ASN A 338 -24.52 -22.67 -13.98
N ARG A 339 -24.37 -21.68 -14.85
CA ARG A 339 -25.03 -20.37 -14.77
C ARG A 339 -26.56 -20.43 -14.68
N GLU A 340 -27.20 -21.48 -15.18
CA GLU A 340 -28.66 -21.65 -15.24
C GLU A 340 -29.21 -22.42 -14.04
N ASN A 341 -28.36 -22.93 -13.15
CA ASN A 341 -28.74 -23.67 -11.93
C ASN A 341 -28.53 -22.79 -10.69
#